data_43c08d98ebf34ab716e5cb01b510238d
#
_entry.id   43c08d98ebf34ab716e5cb01b510238d
#
_cell.length_a   1.000
_cell.length_b   1.000
_cell.length_c   1.000
_cell.angle_alpha   90.00
_cell.angle_beta   90.00
_cell.angle_gamma   90.00
#
_symmetry.space_group_name_H-M   'P 1'
#
loop_
_entity.id
_entity.type
_entity.pdbx_description
1 polymer ?
#
loop_
_entity_poly.entity_id
_entity_poly.type
_entity_poly.pdbx_seq_one_letter_code
_entity_poly.pdbx_strand_id
1 'polypeptide(L)'
;MNATKQRVLLGMSGGVDSSVAGYLLREQGYDVVGVTMKVWPQDCISRAEDKCCGPQAVADARGVAHALGIPHYVVDEADQFERLVIDYFASEYQAGRTPNPCVMCNEKLKFGNLWSKAKALGCDYIATGHYAIIEHVVAGNGDPGSVPTSIASESAGVTDPGYSYAVLRKSVDRRKDQSYFLFSLHQSQLRRALTPLGRMTKPQIREIARSLALKVADKIDSQEICFVPGNDYKTFLRSHLGGLEFHRGEIYDVAGNFVGEHDGIELFTIGQRKGLPGGSVRPRYVVDLDPETNRVIVGDADDLIVDEFEIDRVNWHPAAWNAYAASPLDEGERTEVRGVALEDDKSIEPSPFPLPWEGRGEQRLTHRERNPRSAFEATVKIRYSHPGTIATVTCLENQRARIHLPEPQRAVTPGQAAVIYNDDVVLGGGWICRRETPVLAY
;
A
#
# COMPACT_ATOMS: atom_id res chain seq x y z
N MET A 1 -20.01 27.35 -24.61
CA MET A 1 -18.57 27.20 -24.30
C MET A 1 -18.35 25.73 -24.08
N ASN A 2 -17.54 25.06 -24.94
CA ASN A 2 -17.20 23.66 -24.72
C ASN A 2 -16.37 23.59 -23.42
N ALA A 3 -16.89 22.93 -22.40
CA ALA A 3 -16.12 22.64 -21.21
C ALA A 3 -14.87 21.87 -21.66
N THR A 4 -13.69 22.35 -21.31
CA THR A 4 -12.44 21.64 -21.59
C THR A 4 -12.49 20.30 -20.90
N LYS A 5 -12.31 19.20 -21.66
CA LYS A 5 -12.29 17.85 -21.10
C LYS A 5 -11.14 17.74 -20.10
N GLN A 6 -11.43 17.20 -18.92
CA GLN A 6 -10.39 16.90 -17.94
C GLN A 6 -9.45 15.83 -18.49
N ARG A 7 -8.16 16.01 -18.31
CA ARG A 7 -7.12 15.12 -18.84
C ARG A 7 -6.61 14.17 -17.76
N VAL A 8 -6.46 12.90 -18.14
CA VAL A 8 -6.06 11.82 -17.23
C VAL A 8 -4.81 11.11 -17.75
N LEU A 9 -3.78 10.99 -16.94
CA LEU A 9 -2.64 10.10 -17.20
C LEU A 9 -2.97 8.69 -16.68
N LEU A 10 -3.11 7.72 -17.58
CA LEU A 10 -3.40 6.32 -17.24
C LEU A 10 -2.12 5.49 -17.24
N GLY A 11 -1.80 4.87 -16.10
CA GLY A 11 -0.76 3.84 -16.02
C GLY A 11 -1.20 2.55 -16.73
N MET A 12 -0.52 2.20 -17.83
CA MET A 12 -0.81 1.03 -18.65
C MET A 12 0.30 -0.03 -18.49
N SER A 13 -0.05 -1.18 -17.92
CA SER A 13 0.89 -2.29 -17.70
C SER A 13 0.89 -3.33 -18.81
N GLY A 14 0.11 -3.13 -19.88
CA GLY A 14 -0.12 -4.16 -20.90
C GLY A 14 -0.97 -5.35 -20.41
N GLY A 15 -1.65 -5.21 -19.28
CA GLY A 15 -2.62 -6.17 -18.75
C GLY A 15 -4.07 -5.77 -19.06
N VAL A 16 -5.01 -6.70 -18.87
CA VAL A 16 -6.43 -6.48 -19.13
C VAL A 16 -7.02 -5.34 -18.30
N ASP A 17 -6.63 -5.23 -17.04
CA ASP A 17 -7.19 -4.27 -16.09
C ASP A 17 -6.91 -2.81 -16.52
N SER A 18 -5.65 -2.46 -16.75
CA SER A 18 -5.29 -1.13 -17.21
C SER A 18 -5.89 -0.79 -18.59
N SER A 19 -6.10 -1.79 -19.43
CA SER A 19 -6.71 -1.63 -20.74
C SER A 19 -8.17 -1.26 -20.64
N VAL A 20 -8.94 -1.97 -19.82
CA VAL A 20 -10.36 -1.67 -19.58
C VAL A 20 -10.53 -0.36 -18.82
N ALA A 21 -9.62 -0.04 -17.90
CA ALA A 21 -9.61 1.26 -17.24
C ALA A 21 -9.52 2.42 -18.24
N GLY A 22 -8.67 2.28 -19.28
CA GLY A 22 -8.58 3.27 -20.36
C GLY A 22 -9.87 3.43 -21.16
N TYR A 23 -10.53 2.32 -21.47
CA TYR A 23 -11.83 2.35 -22.14
C TYR A 23 -12.88 3.08 -21.29
N LEU A 24 -13.02 2.69 -20.01
CA LEU A 24 -14.00 3.29 -19.10
C LEU A 24 -13.80 4.79 -18.91
N LEU A 25 -12.57 5.25 -18.78
CA LEU A 25 -12.26 6.68 -18.67
C LEU A 25 -12.65 7.45 -19.92
N ARG A 26 -12.44 6.88 -21.11
CA ARG A 26 -12.92 7.49 -22.36
C ARG A 26 -14.44 7.57 -22.45
N GLU A 27 -15.14 6.50 -22.07
CA GLU A 27 -16.61 6.49 -22.03
C GLU A 27 -17.16 7.53 -21.04
N GLN A 28 -16.44 7.79 -19.95
CA GLN A 28 -16.75 8.86 -18.99
C GLN A 28 -16.42 10.26 -19.51
N GLY A 29 -15.83 10.37 -20.71
CA GLY A 29 -15.57 11.65 -21.36
C GLY A 29 -14.22 12.29 -21.08
N TYR A 30 -13.31 11.62 -20.36
CA TYR A 30 -11.97 12.13 -20.12
C TYR A 30 -11.10 12.17 -21.40
N ASP A 31 -10.15 13.09 -21.44
CA ASP A 31 -9.02 13.09 -22.38
C ASP A 31 -7.90 12.23 -21.79
N VAL A 32 -7.76 10.98 -22.28
CA VAL A 32 -6.88 9.97 -21.68
C VAL A 32 -5.54 9.93 -22.41
N VAL A 33 -4.45 9.98 -21.65
CA VAL A 33 -3.08 9.76 -22.09
C VAL A 33 -2.53 8.51 -21.41
N GLY A 34 -2.15 7.50 -22.20
CA GLY A 34 -1.56 6.27 -21.69
C GLY A 34 -0.06 6.43 -21.40
N VAL A 35 0.41 5.82 -20.32
CA VAL A 35 1.83 5.74 -20.01
C VAL A 35 2.21 4.36 -19.51
N THR A 36 3.30 3.79 -20.03
CA THR A 36 3.94 2.60 -19.49
C THR A 36 5.27 2.98 -18.85
N MET A 37 5.43 2.62 -17.58
CA MET A 37 6.71 2.78 -16.88
C MET A 37 7.60 1.60 -17.20
N LYS A 38 8.79 1.87 -17.72
CA LYS A 38 9.86 0.90 -17.85
C LYS A 38 10.65 0.92 -16.53
N VAL A 39 10.54 -0.15 -15.77
CA VAL A 39 11.15 -0.27 -14.42
C VAL A 39 12.32 -1.25 -14.37
N TRP A 40 12.71 -1.83 -15.52
CA TRP A 40 13.82 -2.76 -15.62
C TRP A 40 14.92 -2.23 -16.53
N PRO A 41 16.21 -2.42 -16.17
CA PRO A 41 17.34 -2.20 -17.07
C PRO A 41 17.22 -3.10 -18.31
N GLN A 42 17.70 -2.61 -19.47
CA GLN A 42 17.61 -3.38 -20.73
C GLN A 42 18.37 -4.70 -20.69
N ASP A 43 19.40 -4.79 -19.85
CA ASP A 43 20.28 -5.96 -19.75
C ASP A 43 19.64 -7.19 -19.07
N CYS A 44 18.46 -7.00 -18.47
CA CYS A 44 17.69 -8.07 -17.83
C CYS A 44 16.60 -8.69 -18.74
N ILE A 45 16.64 -8.44 -20.04
CA ILE A 45 15.59 -8.79 -21.03
C ILE A 45 15.31 -10.30 -21.09
N SER A 46 16.32 -11.15 -20.89
CA SER A 46 16.15 -12.62 -20.94
C SER A 46 15.30 -13.23 -19.82
N ARG A 47 14.95 -12.43 -18.79
CA ARG A 47 14.13 -12.86 -17.64
C ARG A 47 12.77 -12.16 -17.55
N ALA A 48 12.49 -11.21 -18.46
CA ALA A 48 11.35 -10.29 -18.35
C ALA A 48 10.25 -10.54 -19.41
N GLU A 49 10.35 -11.58 -20.22
CA GLU A 49 9.45 -11.78 -21.37
C GLU A 49 7.96 -11.86 -20.98
N ASP A 50 7.63 -12.31 -19.77
CA ASP A 50 6.26 -12.51 -19.29
C ASP A 50 5.79 -11.53 -18.20
N LYS A 51 6.54 -10.45 -17.89
CA LYS A 51 6.24 -9.57 -16.76
C LYS A 51 5.68 -8.19 -17.17
N CYS A 52 5.00 -7.51 -16.22
CA CYS A 52 4.25 -6.25 -16.41
C CYS A 52 5.01 -5.10 -17.08
N CYS A 53 6.33 -5.14 -17.24
CA CYS A 53 7.17 -4.06 -17.73
C CYS A 53 8.17 -4.50 -18.81
N GLY A 54 8.08 -5.75 -19.29
CA GLY A 54 8.92 -6.26 -20.36
C GLY A 54 8.52 -5.70 -21.73
N PRO A 55 9.32 -5.95 -22.81
CA PRO A 55 9.05 -5.48 -24.17
C PRO A 55 7.66 -5.86 -24.68
N GLN A 56 7.20 -7.08 -24.35
CA GLN A 56 5.86 -7.54 -24.71
C GLN A 56 4.76 -6.74 -24.02
N ALA A 57 4.92 -6.42 -22.75
CA ALA A 57 3.94 -5.61 -22.02
C ALA A 57 3.83 -4.18 -22.59
N VAL A 58 4.95 -3.59 -22.99
CA VAL A 58 4.97 -2.29 -23.70
C VAL A 58 4.27 -2.40 -25.06
N ALA A 59 4.53 -3.46 -25.82
CA ALA A 59 3.88 -3.69 -27.11
C ALA A 59 2.36 -3.90 -26.94
N ASP A 60 1.94 -4.67 -25.95
CA ASP A 60 0.52 -4.88 -25.61
C ASP A 60 -0.15 -3.55 -25.22
N ALA A 61 0.48 -2.75 -24.36
CA ALA A 61 -0.04 -1.45 -23.96
C ALA A 61 -0.20 -0.49 -25.15
N ARG A 62 0.80 -0.44 -26.05
CA ARG A 62 0.73 0.35 -27.28
C ARG A 62 -0.40 -0.12 -28.21
N GLY A 63 -0.54 -1.43 -28.37
CA GLY A 63 -1.61 -2.01 -29.19
C GLY A 63 -2.99 -1.64 -28.66
N VAL A 64 -3.19 -1.72 -27.35
CA VAL A 64 -4.44 -1.29 -26.69
C VAL A 64 -4.66 0.21 -26.83
N ALA A 65 -3.64 1.03 -26.57
CA ALA A 65 -3.75 2.47 -26.70
C ALA A 65 -4.14 2.89 -28.13
N HIS A 66 -3.55 2.25 -29.15
CA HIS A 66 -3.91 2.45 -30.55
C HIS A 66 -5.37 2.07 -30.82
N ALA A 67 -5.82 0.89 -30.33
CA ALA A 67 -7.20 0.44 -30.48
C ALA A 67 -8.20 1.38 -29.81
N LEU A 68 -7.82 1.96 -28.67
CA LEU A 68 -8.62 2.94 -27.96
C LEU A 68 -8.49 4.37 -28.54
N GLY A 69 -7.58 4.62 -29.49
CA GLY A 69 -7.33 5.95 -30.05
C GLY A 69 -6.80 6.97 -29.02
N ILE A 70 -5.98 6.53 -28.06
CA ILE A 70 -5.35 7.39 -27.06
C ILE A 70 -3.83 7.47 -27.29
N PRO A 71 -3.19 8.66 -27.08
CA PRO A 71 -1.75 8.77 -27.12
C PRO A 71 -1.10 7.90 -26.03
N HIS A 72 0.08 7.32 -26.34
CA HIS A 72 0.77 6.44 -25.41
C HIS A 72 2.27 6.77 -25.39
N TYR A 73 2.81 6.90 -24.20
CA TYR A 73 4.22 7.16 -23.94
C TYR A 73 4.85 6.04 -23.11
N VAL A 74 6.15 5.85 -23.29
CA VAL A 74 6.96 4.98 -22.43
C VAL A 74 7.93 5.88 -21.68
N VAL A 75 7.92 5.77 -20.35
CA VAL A 75 8.82 6.54 -19.49
C VAL A 75 9.79 5.60 -18.81
N ASP A 76 11.06 5.95 -18.79
CA ASP A 76 12.08 5.19 -18.06
C ASP A 76 12.08 5.60 -16.61
N GLU A 77 11.82 4.66 -15.72
CA GLU A 77 11.79 4.80 -14.27
C GLU A 77 12.70 3.77 -13.60
N ALA A 78 13.62 3.12 -14.33
CA ALA A 78 14.43 2.03 -13.81
C ALA A 78 15.22 2.47 -12.58
N ASP A 79 15.96 3.58 -12.64
CA ASP A 79 16.77 4.09 -11.51
C ASP A 79 15.92 4.46 -10.29
N GLN A 80 14.73 5.04 -10.54
CA GLN A 80 13.82 5.40 -9.44
C GLN A 80 13.18 4.17 -8.82
N PHE A 81 12.85 3.17 -9.64
CA PHE A 81 12.31 1.91 -9.16
C PHE A 81 13.35 1.15 -8.34
N GLU A 82 14.58 1.10 -8.79
CA GLU A 82 15.68 0.50 -8.04
C GLU A 82 15.81 1.17 -6.67
N ARG A 83 16.01 2.46 -6.63
CA ARG A 83 16.22 3.22 -5.40
C ARG A 83 15.04 3.20 -4.43
N LEU A 84 13.80 3.35 -4.93
CA LEU A 84 12.62 3.53 -4.08
C LEU A 84 11.91 2.23 -3.72
N VAL A 85 12.12 1.17 -4.49
CA VAL A 85 11.39 -0.09 -4.32
C VAL A 85 12.32 -1.26 -4.06
N ILE A 86 13.39 -1.41 -4.86
CA ILE A 86 14.27 -2.58 -4.72
C ILE A 86 15.23 -2.39 -3.54
N ASP A 87 15.87 -1.22 -3.40
CA ASP A 87 16.76 -0.93 -2.28
C ASP A 87 15.99 -0.94 -0.96
N TYR A 88 14.76 -0.39 -0.94
CA TYR A 88 13.86 -0.53 0.20
C TYR A 88 13.59 -2.00 0.53
N PHE A 89 13.27 -2.82 -0.48
CA PHE A 89 13.01 -4.24 -0.31
C PHE A 89 14.21 -4.97 0.30
N ALA A 90 15.40 -4.70 -0.19
CA ALA A 90 16.64 -5.29 0.30
C ALA A 90 16.97 -4.83 1.73
N SER A 91 16.87 -3.52 2.01
CA SER A 91 17.16 -2.96 3.33
C SER A 91 16.22 -3.47 4.43
N GLU A 92 14.94 -3.68 4.11
CA GLU A 92 14.00 -4.26 5.07
C GLU A 92 14.38 -5.70 5.44
N TYR A 93 14.76 -6.53 4.46
CA TYR A 93 15.22 -7.88 4.76
C TYR A 93 16.53 -7.90 5.57
N GLN A 94 17.48 -7.00 5.27
CA GLN A 94 18.70 -6.84 6.07
C GLN A 94 18.41 -6.43 7.51
N ALA A 95 17.36 -5.68 7.72
CA ALA A 95 16.88 -5.30 9.05
C ALA A 95 15.97 -6.37 9.71
N GLY A 96 15.92 -7.59 9.20
CA GLY A 96 15.10 -8.69 9.74
C GLY A 96 13.58 -8.43 9.60
N ARG A 97 13.16 -7.55 8.71
CA ARG A 97 11.74 -7.23 8.47
C ARG A 97 11.29 -7.77 7.11
N THR A 98 10.00 -7.99 6.98
CA THR A 98 9.40 -8.46 5.71
C THR A 98 8.76 -7.29 4.96
N PRO A 99 9.36 -6.84 3.85
CA PRO A 99 8.90 -5.66 3.12
C PRO A 99 7.56 -5.85 2.40
N ASN A 100 6.91 -4.70 2.09
CA ASN A 100 5.79 -4.65 1.16
C ASN A 100 6.12 -3.69 0.00
N PRO A 101 6.85 -4.15 -1.03
CA PRO A 101 7.31 -3.30 -2.11
C PRO A 101 6.17 -2.75 -2.98
N CYS A 102 5.00 -3.42 -3.02
CA CYS A 102 3.84 -2.94 -3.78
C CYS A 102 3.27 -1.65 -3.21
N VAL A 103 3.25 -1.48 -1.89
CA VAL A 103 2.84 -0.23 -1.24
C VAL A 103 3.79 0.89 -1.64
N MET A 104 5.11 0.66 -1.54
CA MET A 104 6.12 1.65 -1.91
C MET A 104 6.04 2.03 -3.38
N CYS A 105 5.86 1.06 -4.29
CA CYS A 105 5.68 1.32 -5.71
C CYS A 105 4.45 2.20 -5.99
N ASN A 106 3.33 1.93 -5.33
CA ASN A 106 2.12 2.74 -5.50
C ASN A 106 2.35 4.17 -4.99
N GLU A 107 2.81 4.32 -3.74
CA GLU A 107 2.99 5.63 -3.10
C GLU A 107 4.04 6.49 -3.79
N LYS A 108 5.25 5.94 -4.00
CA LYS A 108 6.41 6.73 -4.43
C LYS A 108 6.50 6.88 -5.95
N LEU A 109 6.19 5.81 -6.71
CA LEU A 109 6.30 5.86 -8.17
C LEU A 109 4.97 6.19 -8.85
N LYS A 110 3.95 5.32 -8.72
CA LYS A 110 2.73 5.45 -9.52
C LYS A 110 1.96 6.73 -9.19
N PHE A 111 1.75 7.02 -7.90
CA PHE A 111 1.04 8.22 -7.45
C PHE A 111 1.99 9.33 -6.96
N GLY A 112 3.29 9.09 -6.95
CA GLY A 112 4.36 10.04 -6.65
C GLY A 112 5.03 10.58 -7.92
N ASN A 113 6.12 9.96 -8.36
CA ASN A 113 6.95 10.44 -9.50
C ASN A 113 6.14 10.63 -10.79
N LEU A 114 5.24 9.68 -11.09
CA LEU A 114 4.41 9.76 -12.29
C LEU A 114 3.48 10.97 -12.29
N TRP A 115 3.09 11.48 -11.11
CA TRP A 115 2.31 12.71 -10.98
C TRP A 115 3.06 13.93 -11.51
N SER A 116 4.36 14.03 -11.30
CA SER A 116 5.16 15.14 -11.86
C SER A 116 5.14 15.13 -13.38
N LYS A 117 5.16 13.95 -14.00
CA LYS A 117 5.04 13.79 -15.45
C LYS A 117 3.62 14.08 -15.94
N ALA A 118 2.59 13.66 -15.18
CA ALA A 118 1.21 14.00 -15.46
C ALA A 118 0.99 15.50 -15.53
N LYS A 119 1.51 16.26 -14.56
CA LYS A 119 1.44 17.72 -14.56
C LYS A 119 2.12 18.34 -15.78
N ALA A 120 3.28 17.84 -16.17
CA ALA A 120 4.00 18.33 -17.36
C ALA A 120 3.23 18.10 -18.66
N LEU A 121 2.35 17.07 -18.70
CA LEU A 121 1.45 16.78 -19.81
C LEU A 121 0.09 17.50 -19.69
N GLY A 122 -0.09 18.35 -18.68
CA GLY A 122 -1.33 19.06 -18.45
C GLY A 122 -2.48 18.15 -17.98
N CYS A 123 -2.15 17.04 -17.27
CA CYS A 123 -3.18 16.14 -16.74
C CYS A 123 -3.66 16.62 -15.37
N ASP A 124 -4.97 16.49 -15.14
CA ASP A 124 -5.66 16.80 -13.89
C ASP A 124 -5.62 15.64 -12.91
N TYR A 125 -5.58 14.41 -13.44
CA TYR A 125 -5.65 13.16 -12.69
C TYR A 125 -4.62 12.14 -13.13
N ILE A 126 -4.36 11.17 -12.23
CA ILE A 126 -3.68 9.91 -12.53
C ILE A 126 -4.69 8.77 -12.35
N ALA A 127 -4.73 7.85 -13.30
CA ALA A 127 -5.55 6.65 -13.22
C ALA A 127 -4.72 5.38 -13.28
N THR A 128 -5.24 4.33 -12.66
CA THR A 128 -4.66 2.99 -12.69
C THR A 128 -5.75 1.91 -12.74
N GLY A 129 -5.37 0.71 -13.17
CA GLY A 129 -6.24 -0.47 -13.13
C GLY A 129 -6.36 -1.14 -11.76
N HIS A 130 -6.25 -0.41 -10.65
CA HIS A 130 -6.42 -0.99 -9.32
C HIS A 130 -7.89 -1.29 -9.00
N TYR A 131 -8.12 -2.40 -8.33
CA TYR A 131 -9.40 -2.77 -7.71
C TYR A 131 -9.50 -2.12 -6.33
N ALA A 132 -9.85 -0.86 -6.28
CA ALA A 132 -10.18 -0.09 -5.10
C ALA A 132 -11.16 1.01 -5.51
N ILE A 133 -11.93 1.55 -4.59
CA ILE A 133 -12.82 2.67 -4.86
C ILE A 133 -12.21 3.92 -4.23
N ILE A 134 -11.99 4.96 -5.03
CA ILE A 134 -11.62 6.28 -4.55
C ILE A 134 -12.80 7.19 -4.83
N GLU A 135 -13.49 7.61 -3.78
CA GLU A 135 -14.64 8.51 -3.85
C GLU A 135 -14.19 9.95 -3.60
N HIS A 136 -14.46 10.82 -4.57
CA HIS A 136 -14.22 12.25 -4.44
C HIS A 136 -15.46 12.92 -3.86
N VAL A 137 -15.30 13.55 -2.70
CA VAL A 137 -16.38 14.25 -2.00
C VAL A 137 -16.17 15.75 -2.13
N VAL A 138 -17.15 16.45 -2.72
CA VAL A 138 -17.15 17.91 -2.77
C VAL A 138 -17.83 18.40 -1.51
N ALA A 139 -17.13 19.22 -0.71
CA ALA A 139 -17.77 19.90 0.41
C ALA A 139 -18.82 20.89 -0.14
N GLY A 140 -20.08 20.65 0.17
CA GLY A 140 -21.15 21.62 -0.12
C GLY A 140 -20.92 22.93 0.64
N ASN A 141 -21.52 24.03 0.19
CA ASN A 141 -21.49 25.35 0.85
C ASN A 141 -22.21 25.34 2.21
N GLY A 142 -21.82 24.48 3.12
CA GLY A 142 -22.39 24.32 4.46
C GLY A 142 -21.27 24.27 5.51
N ASP A 143 -21.62 24.69 6.70
CA ASP A 143 -20.85 24.77 7.93
C ASP A 143 -19.67 23.77 8.02
N PRO A 144 -18.46 24.15 8.49
CA PRO A 144 -17.29 23.28 8.59
C PRO A 144 -17.48 21.98 9.39
N GLY A 145 -18.61 21.78 10.03
CA GLY A 145 -18.99 20.57 10.79
C GLY A 145 -20.05 19.68 10.12
N SER A 146 -20.59 20.05 8.96
CA SER A 146 -21.64 19.26 8.30
C SER A 146 -21.03 18.21 7.36
N VAL A 147 -21.44 16.95 7.54
CA VAL A 147 -21.14 15.85 6.61
C VAL A 147 -21.74 16.17 5.25
N PRO A 148 -20.98 16.07 4.15
CA PRO A 148 -21.54 16.28 2.83
C PRO A 148 -22.60 15.21 2.53
N THR A 149 -23.82 15.63 2.31
CA THR A 149 -24.95 14.73 2.02
C THR A 149 -25.05 14.33 0.54
N SER A 150 -24.14 14.79 -0.33
CA SER A 150 -24.15 14.44 -1.74
C SER A 150 -22.83 13.84 -2.18
N ILE A 151 -22.88 12.58 -2.58
CA ILE A 151 -21.84 11.95 -3.40
C ILE A 151 -21.95 12.61 -4.77
N ALA A 152 -20.91 13.30 -5.22
CA ALA A 152 -20.87 13.80 -6.59
C ALA A 152 -20.95 12.59 -7.53
N SER A 153 -22.04 12.51 -8.31
CA SER A 153 -22.13 11.55 -9.40
C SER A 153 -20.97 11.81 -10.36
N GLU A 154 -20.36 10.75 -10.89
CA GLU A 154 -19.18 10.77 -11.77
C GLU A 154 -19.28 11.69 -13.03
N SER A 155 -20.37 12.43 -13.19
CA SER A 155 -20.66 13.28 -14.34
C SER A 155 -20.49 14.80 -14.11
N ALA A 156 -20.18 15.25 -12.90
CA ALA A 156 -19.99 16.68 -12.65
C ALA A 156 -18.52 17.06 -12.88
N GLY A 157 -18.24 17.80 -13.95
CA GLY A 157 -16.96 18.44 -14.20
C GLY A 157 -16.56 19.31 -13.01
N VAL A 158 -15.62 18.84 -12.20
CA VAL A 158 -15.12 19.55 -11.01
C VAL A 158 -14.10 20.58 -11.46
N THR A 159 -14.54 21.81 -11.62
CA THR A 159 -13.65 22.97 -11.51
C THR A 159 -13.40 23.17 -10.03
N ASP A 160 -12.15 23.05 -9.59
CA ASP A 160 -11.68 23.12 -8.20
C ASP A 160 -12.36 24.25 -7.38
N PRO A 161 -13.34 23.98 -6.53
CA PRO A 161 -13.82 24.90 -5.53
C PRO A 161 -13.57 24.32 -4.14
N GLY A 162 -12.42 24.69 -3.56
CA GLY A 162 -12.12 24.63 -2.15
C GLY A 162 -12.69 23.44 -1.35
N TYR A 163 -11.82 22.49 -0.97
CA TYR A 163 -12.10 21.33 -0.10
C TYR A 163 -12.83 20.15 -0.76
N SER A 164 -12.20 19.50 -1.72
CA SER A 164 -12.56 18.13 -2.08
C SER A 164 -11.77 17.15 -1.23
N TYR A 165 -12.44 16.21 -0.60
CA TYR A 165 -11.84 15.06 0.06
C TYR A 165 -11.89 13.85 -0.87
N ALA A 166 -11.00 12.88 -0.64
CA ALA A 166 -11.10 11.57 -1.25
C ALA A 166 -11.14 10.50 -0.17
N VAL A 167 -12.07 9.57 -0.29
CA VAL A 167 -12.22 8.42 0.61
C VAL A 167 -11.80 7.16 -0.14
N LEU A 168 -10.89 6.40 0.43
CA LEU A 168 -10.46 5.11 -0.09
C LEU A 168 -11.31 3.99 0.50
N ARG A 169 -11.87 3.14 -0.38
CA ARG A 169 -12.71 2.00 0.02
C ARG A 169 -12.25 0.71 -0.66
N LYS A 170 -12.61 -0.42 -0.05
CA LYS A 170 -12.48 -1.74 -0.68
C LYS A 170 -13.29 -1.79 -1.98
N SER A 171 -12.76 -2.52 -2.97
CA SER A 171 -13.48 -2.77 -4.22
C SER A 171 -14.71 -3.66 -4.01
N VAL A 172 -15.64 -3.63 -4.98
CA VAL A 172 -16.80 -4.53 -5.01
C VAL A 172 -16.36 -5.99 -5.13
N ASP A 173 -15.32 -6.27 -5.93
CA ASP A 173 -14.70 -7.59 -5.99
C ASP A 173 -13.75 -7.79 -4.81
N ARG A 174 -14.26 -8.34 -3.71
CA ARG A 174 -13.49 -8.57 -2.47
C ARG A 174 -12.29 -9.52 -2.64
N ARG A 175 -12.31 -10.37 -3.66
CA ARG A 175 -11.18 -11.29 -3.96
C ARG A 175 -10.04 -10.59 -4.67
N LYS A 176 -10.33 -9.47 -5.34
CA LYS A 176 -9.38 -8.64 -6.09
C LYS A 176 -9.07 -7.33 -5.39
N ASP A 177 -9.68 -7.05 -4.24
CA ASP A 177 -9.51 -5.78 -3.52
C ASP A 177 -8.03 -5.45 -3.28
N GLN A 178 -7.64 -4.25 -3.72
CA GLN A 178 -6.27 -3.75 -3.62
C GLN A 178 -6.17 -2.49 -2.76
N SER A 179 -7.22 -2.12 -2.03
CA SER A 179 -7.22 -0.99 -1.11
C SER A 179 -6.09 -1.09 -0.07
N TYR A 180 -5.74 -2.32 0.33
CA TYR A 180 -4.60 -2.63 1.19
C TYR A 180 -3.27 -2.05 0.69
N PHE A 181 -3.03 -2.03 -0.62
CA PHE A 181 -1.79 -1.51 -1.21
C PHE A 181 -1.81 0.00 -1.45
N LEU A 182 -2.94 0.66 -1.19
CA LEU A 182 -3.15 2.09 -1.41
C LEU A 182 -3.32 2.89 -0.11
N PHE A 183 -3.30 2.23 1.05
CA PHE A 183 -3.53 2.87 2.35
C PHE A 183 -2.54 4.00 2.64
N SER A 184 -1.33 3.92 2.12
CA SER A 184 -0.26 4.90 2.34
C SER A 184 -0.41 6.17 1.50
N LEU A 185 -1.35 6.20 0.55
CA LEU A 185 -1.58 7.39 -0.28
C LEU A 185 -2.13 8.54 0.59
N HIS A 186 -1.47 9.70 0.52
CA HIS A 186 -1.93 10.90 1.19
C HIS A 186 -3.14 11.52 0.47
N GLN A 187 -3.88 12.40 1.14
CA GLN A 187 -5.04 13.09 0.56
C GLN A 187 -4.70 13.85 -0.73
N SER A 188 -3.52 14.46 -0.81
CA SER A 188 -3.04 15.14 -2.02
C SER A 188 -2.88 14.20 -3.22
N GLN A 189 -2.60 12.92 -2.99
CA GLN A 189 -2.53 11.88 -4.02
C GLN A 189 -3.92 11.31 -4.30
N LEU A 190 -4.69 10.95 -3.27
CA LEU A 190 -6.04 10.37 -3.42
C LEU A 190 -6.98 11.30 -4.19
N ARG A 191 -6.97 12.62 -3.92
CA ARG A 191 -7.79 13.60 -4.63
C ARG A 191 -7.54 13.67 -6.14
N ARG A 192 -6.41 13.15 -6.61
CA ARG A 192 -6.01 13.16 -8.02
C ARG A 192 -5.95 11.75 -8.62
N ALA A 193 -6.29 10.74 -7.83
CA ALA A 193 -6.23 9.34 -8.24
C ALA A 193 -7.61 8.86 -8.70
N LEU A 194 -7.63 8.13 -9.82
CA LEU A 194 -8.83 7.47 -10.35
C LEU A 194 -8.59 5.98 -10.44
N THR A 195 -9.55 5.20 -9.98
CA THR A 195 -9.53 3.73 -10.00
C THR A 195 -10.85 3.21 -10.59
N PRO A 196 -11.04 3.33 -11.92
CA PRO A 196 -12.35 3.08 -12.55
C PRO A 196 -12.85 1.64 -12.42
N LEU A 197 -11.98 0.69 -12.04
CA LEU A 197 -12.36 -0.72 -11.88
C LEU A 197 -12.94 -1.05 -10.50
N GLY A 198 -12.83 -0.17 -9.53
CA GLY A 198 -13.21 -0.45 -8.14
C GLY A 198 -14.64 -0.92 -7.93
N ARG A 199 -15.57 -0.48 -8.79
CA ARG A 199 -17.00 -0.84 -8.75
C ARG A 199 -17.37 -2.03 -9.65
N MET A 200 -16.38 -2.76 -10.19
CA MET A 200 -16.59 -3.87 -11.11
C MET A 200 -15.90 -5.16 -10.62
N THR A 201 -16.47 -6.29 -11.01
CA THR A 201 -15.87 -7.59 -10.76
C THR A 201 -14.92 -7.99 -11.89
N LYS A 202 -13.94 -8.85 -11.62
CA LYS A 202 -13.00 -9.34 -12.63
C LYS A 202 -13.68 -10.01 -13.84
N PRO A 203 -14.74 -10.83 -13.68
CA PRO A 203 -15.49 -11.35 -14.83
C PRO A 203 -16.07 -10.25 -15.74
N GLN A 204 -16.67 -9.20 -15.17
CA GLN A 204 -17.20 -8.07 -15.93
C GLN A 204 -16.08 -7.34 -16.71
N ILE A 205 -14.93 -7.13 -16.09
CA ILE A 205 -13.76 -6.52 -16.76
C ILE A 205 -13.31 -7.37 -17.96
N ARG A 206 -13.23 -8.70 -17.80
CA ARG A 206 -12.86 -9.60 -18.90
C ARG A 206 -13.90 -9.61 -20.01
N GLU A 207 -15.18 -9.53 -19.69
CA GLU A 207 -16.26 -9.44 -20.66
C GLU A 207 -16.14 -8.16 -21.51
N ILE A 208 -15.92 -7.01 -20.89
CA ILE A 208 -15.65 -5.76 -21.61
C ILE A 208 -14.42 -5.90 -22.51
N ALA A 209 -13.33 -6.46 -22.00
CA ALA A 209 -12.12 -6.64 -22.81
C ALA A 209 -12.35 -7.51 -24.05
N ARG A 210 -13.18 -8.56 -23.92
CA ARG A 210 -13.56 -9.44 -25.04
C ARG A 210 -14.49 -8.73 -26.02
N SER A 211 -15.49 -7.97 -25.54
CA SER A 211 -16.40 -7.20 -26.40
C SER A 211 -15.66 -6.15 -27.24
N LEU A 212 -14.54 -5.63 -26.71
CA LEU A 212 -13.64 -4.72 -27.41
C LEU A 212 -12.58 -5.43 -28.27
N ALA A 213 -12.61 -6.75 -28.35
CA ALA A 213 -11.64 -7.59 -29.06
C ALA A 213 -10.17 -7.28 -28.68
N LEU A 214 -9.92 -6.93 -27.40
CA LEU A 214 -8.58 -6.66 -26.93
C LEU A 214 -7.77 -7.94 -26.83
N LYS A 215 -6.59 -7.97 -27.44
CA LYS A 215 -5.68 -9.14 -27.43
C LYS A 215 -5.29 -9.60 -26.02
N VAL A 216 -5.38 -8.70 -25.05
CA VAL A 216 -5.02 -8.95 -23.64
C VAL A 216 -6.18 -9.48 -22.78
N ALA A 217 -7.36 -9.73 -23.36
CA ALA A 217 -8.58 -10.13 -22.63
C ALA A 217 -8.41 -11.40 -21.79
N ASP A 218 -7.66 -12.37 -22.29
CA ASP A 218 -7.44 -13.66 -21.63
C ASP A 218 -6.04 -13.78 -20.99
N LYS A 219 -5.27 -12.68 -20.95
CA LYS A 219 -3.95 -12.64 -20.29
C LYS A 219 -4.09 -12.97 -18.80
N ILE A 220 -3.17 -13.80 -18.31
CA ILE A 220 -3.12 -14.19 -16.89
C ILE A 220 -2.69 -13.00 -16.03
N ASP A 221 -3.34 -12.84 -14.87
CA ASP A 221 -2.99 -11.78 -13.91
C ASP A 221 -1.62 -12.06 -13.27
N SER A 222 -0.81 -11.03 -13.09
CA SER A 222 0.41 -11.13 -12.28
C SER A 222 0.03 -11.34 -10.81
N GLN A 223 0.50 -12.43 -10.21
CA GLN A 223 0.19 -12.80 -8.81
C GLN A 223 1.38 -12.61 -7.86
N GLU A 224 2.56 -12.28 -8.39
CA GLU A 224 3.82 -12.23 -7.67
C GLU A 224 4.38 -10.81 -7.62
N ILE A 225 5.40 -10.62 -6.77
CA ILE A 225 6.20 -9.39 -6.78
C ILE A 225 6.85 -9.27 -8.16
N CYS A 226 6.54 -8.19 -8.88
CA CYS A 226 6.84 -8.05 -10.31
C CYS A 226 8.33 -8.16 -10.66
N PHE A 227 9.24 -7.87 -9.70
CA PHE A 227 10.68 -7.91 -9.89
C PHE A 227 11.37 -9.13 -9.27
N VAL A 228 10.63 -10.03 -8.60
CA VAL A 228 11.18 -11.27 -8.04
C VAL A 228 10.80 -12.43 -8.94
N PRO A 229 11.74 -12.98 -9.75
CA PRO A 229 11.46 -14.08 -10.65
C PRO A 229 11.10 -15.36 -9.89
N GLY A 230 9.98 -16.01 -10.29
CA GLY A 230 9.56 -17.28 -9.69
C GLY A 230 9.30 -17.21 -8.19
N ASN A 231 9.03 -16.02 -7.65
CA ASN A 231 8.82 -15.76 -6.22
C ASN A 231 10.03 -16.18 -5.34
N ASP A 232 11.22 -16.31 -5.94
CA ASP A 232 12.47 -16.63 -5.24
C ASP A 232 13.21 -15.35 -4.85
N TYR A 233 12.72 -14.73 -3.77
CA TYR A 233 13.33 -13.51 -3.25
C TYR A 233 14.76 -13.75 -2.72
N LYS A 234 15.10 -14.96 -2.29
CA LYS A 234 16.43 -15.30 -1.76
C LYS A 234 17.49 -15.23 -2.85
N THR A 235 17.23 -15.86 -3.99
CA THR A 235 18.12 -15.77 -5.16
C THR A 235 18.17 -14.34 -5.69
N PHE A 236 17.03 -13.62 -5.69
CA PHE A 236 16.99 -12.22 -6.09
C PHE A 236 17.89 -11.36 -5.18
N LEU A 237 17.76 -11.46 -3.86
CA LEU A 237 18.60 -10.70 -2.91
C LEU A 237 20.08 -11.00 -3.11
N ARG A 238 20.46 -12.26 -3.26
CA ARG A 238 21.85 -12.65 -3.52
C ARG A 238 22.42 -12.02 -4.79
N SER A 239 21.62 -11.94 -5.84
CA SER A 239 22.07 -11.37 -7.12
C SER A 239 22.07 -9.83 -7.10
N HIS A 240 21.14 -9.21 -6.41
CA HIS A 240 20.98 -7.75 -6.36
C HIS A 240 22.00 -7.09 -5.42
N LEU A 241 22.21 -7.68 -4.26
CA LEU A 241 23.16 -7.17 -3.28
C LEU A 241 24.64 -7.43 -3.68
N GLY A 242 24.89 -7.96 -4.87
CA GLY A 242 26.08 -8.11 -5.67
C GLY A 242 27.44 -8.02 -4.96
N GLY A 243 27.72 -8.90 -3.97
CA GLY A 243 28.96 -8.89 -3.20
C GLY A 243 28.83 -8.44 -1.74
N LEU A 244 27.66 -8.05 -1.25
CA LEU A 244 27.38 -8.04 0.17
C LEU A 244 27.33 -9.49 0.65
N GLU A 245 28.33 -9.90 1.40
CA GLU A 245 28.34 -11.22 2.02
C GLU A 245 27.18 -11.27 3.01
N PHE A 246 26.27 -12.24 2.81
CA PHE A 246 25.33 -12.60 3.85
C PHE A 246 26.14 -13.10 5.05
N HIS A 247 25.94 -12.51 6.21
CA HIS A 247 26.69 -12.89 7.38
C HIS A 247 26.08 -14.15 7.99
N ARG A 248 26.89 -15.19 8.13
CA ARG A 248 26.51 -16.39 8.89
C ARG A 248 26.15 -16.00 10.31
N GLY A 249 25.11 -16.62 10.82
CA GLY A 249 24.64 -16.42 12.18
C GLY A 249 24.10 -17.71 12.77
N GLU A 250 23.60 -17.61 13.98
CA GLU A 250 23.16 -18.75 14.77
C GLU A 250 21.63 -18.79 14.87
N ILE A 251 21.10 -20.00 14.97
CA ILE A 251 19.68 -20.26 15.20
C ILE A 251 19.53 -20.77 16.62
N TYR A 252 18.65 -20.11 17.38
CA TYR A 252 18.29 -20.49 18.75
C TYR A 252 16.80 -20.82 18.84
N ASP A 253 16.44 -21.67 19.78
CA ASP A 253 15.03 -21.84 20.15
C ASP A 253 14.59 -20.75 21.17
N VAL A 254 13.27 -20.67 21.42
CA VAL A 254 12.70 -19.70 22.38
C VAL A 254 13.19 -19.89 23.81
N ALA A 255 13.79 -21.05 24.15
CA ALA A 255 14.39 -21.32 25.44
C ALA A 255 15.90 -20.93 25.49
N GLY A 256 16.46 -20.41 24.40
CA GLY A 256 17.86 -20.02 24.30
C GLY A 256 18.81 -21.17 23.99
N ASN A 257 18.33 -22.33 23.57
CA ASN A 257 19.20 -23.43 23.16
C ASN A 257 19.64 -23.25 21.71
N PHE A 258 20.92 -23.49 21.45
CA PHE A 258 21.47 -23.50 20.09
C PHE A 258 20.86 -24.65 19.27
N VAL A 259 20.38 -24.30 18.06
CA VAL A 259 19.69 -25.23 17.15
C VAL A 259 20.51 -25.49 15.89
N GLY A 260 21.30 -24.52 15.45
CA GLY A 260 22.12 -24.61 14.24
C GLY A 260 22.59 -23.26 13.74
N GLU A 261 23.07 -23.22 12.51
CA GLU A 261 23.58 -22.02 11.85
C GLU A 261 22.74 -21.68 10.62
N HIS A 262 22.84 -20.41 10.15
CA HIS A 262 22.22 -19.94 8.92
C HIS A 262 23.18 -19.08 8.10
N ASP A 263 22.92 -18.95 6.79
CA ASP A 263 23.77 -18.22 5.86
C ASP A 263 23.41 -16.73 5.72
N GLY A 264 22.51 -16.20 6.53
CA GLY A 264 22.07 -14.80 6.53
C GLY A 264 20.63 -14.68 7.03
N ILE A 265 20.39 -13.69 7.89
CA ILE A 265 19.07 -13.41 8.48
C ILE A 265 18.03 -13.01 7.40
N GLU A 266 18.50 -12.38 6.33
CA GLU A 266 17.70 -11.93 5.19
C GLU A 266 17.00 -13.08 4.45
N LEU A 267 17.44 -14.30 4.67
CA LEU A 267 16.90 -15.50 4.05
C LEU A 267 15.69 -16.07 4.81
N PHE A 268 15.26 -15.37 5.88
CA PHE A 268 14.20 -15.82 6.76
C PHE A 268 13.05 -14.81 6.84
N THR A 269 11.89 -15.34 7.16
CA THR A 269 10.67 -14.55 7.38
C THR A 269 9.91 -15.16 8.54
N ILE A 270 9.31 -14.35 9.41
CA ILE A 270 8.51 -14.84 10.53
C ILE A 270 7.37 -15.74 10.02
N GLY A 271 7.20 -16.88 10.68
CA GLY A 271 6.28 -17.94 10.27
C GLY A 271 6.83 -18.93 9.25
N GLN A 272 8.07 -18.72 8.75
CA GLN A 272 8.72 -19.66 7.83
C GLN A 272 8.99 -20.99 8.53
N ARG A 273 8.64 -22.12 7.87
CA ARG A 273 8.88 -23.48 8.31
C ARG A 273 10.01 -24.16 7.52
N LYS A 274 10.11 -23.87 6.21
CA LYS A 274 11.05 -24.53 5.30
C LYS A 274 12.46 -23.95 5.47
N GLY A 275 13.48 -24.80 5.33
CA GLY A 275 14.89 -24.38 5.38
C GLY A 275 15.42 -24.15 6.79
N LEU A 276 14.73 -24.64 7.82
CA LEU A 276 15.23 -24.71 9.20
C LEU A 276 15.93 -26.04 9.46
N PRO A 277 16.92 -26.11 10.40
CA PRO A 277 17.56 -27.35 10.79
C PRO A 277 16.55 -28.42 11.23
N GLY A 278 16.75 -29.65 10.77
CA GLY A 278 15.91 -30.80 11.10
C GLY A 278 16.16 -31.35 12.52
N GLY A 279 15.44 -32.42 12.86
CA GLY A 279 15.67 -33.18 14.12
C GLY A 279 14.69 -32.88 15.25
N SER A 280 13.71 -32.00 15.06
CA SER A 280 12.62 -31.79 16.04
C SER A 280 11.43 -32.72 15.79
N VAL A 281 10.84 -33.22 16.88
CA VAL A 281 9.59 -34.01 16.85
C VAL A 281 8.40 -33.14 16.42
N ARG A 282 8.41 -31.84 16.76
CA ARG A 282 7.37 -30.87 16.38
C ARG A 282 7.87 -29.97 15.25
N PRO A 283 6.99 -29.48 14.37
CA PRO A 283 7.37 -28.48 13.36
C PRO A 283 7.88 -27.22 14.03
N ARG A 284 9.04 -26.72 13.59
CA ARG A 284 9.60 -25.45 14.00
C ARG A 284 9.25 -24.35 13.01
N TYR A 285 9.15 -23.13 13.52
CA TYR A 285 8.87 -21.92 12.75
C TYR A 285 9.82 -20.80 13.18
N VAL A 286 10.15 -19.90 12.28
CA VAL A 286 10.83 -18.65 12.63
C VAL A 286 9.84 -17.79 13.41
N VAL A 287 10.17 -17.44 14.64
CA VAL A 287 9.33 -16.61 15.52
C VAL A 287 9.87 -15.20 15.69
N ASP A 288 11.18 -15.01 15.59
CA ASP A 288 11.80 -13.69 15.58
C ASP A 288 13.12 -13.69 14.78
N LEU A 289 13.52 -12.49 14.33
CA LEU A 289 14.75 -12.24 13.60
C LEU A 289 15.49 -11.10 14.30
N ASP A 290 16.67 -11.36 14.85
CA ASP A 290 17.46 -10.35 15.54
C ASP A 290 18.62 -9.85 14.66
N PRO A 291 18.50 -8.68 14.01
CA PRO A 291 19.54 -8.14 13.15
C PRO A 291 20.75 -7.63 13.91
N GLU A 292 20.62 -7.27 15.20
CA GLU A 292 21.73 -6.74 16.00
C GLU A 292 22.73 -7.85 16.36
N THR A 293 22.21 -9.02 16.72
CA THR A 293 23.04 -10.19 17.04
C THR A 293 23.15 -11.18 15.89
N ASN A 294 22.51 -10.90 14.75
CA ASN A 294 22.39 -11.76 13.58
C ASN A 294 21.88 -13.18 13.95
N ARG A 295 20.80 -13.23 14.75
CA ARG A 295 20.21 -14.49 15.23
C ARG A 295 18.82 -14.71 14.65
N VAL A 296 18.53 -15.96 14.35
CA VAL A 296 17.19 -16.45 14.01
C VAL A 296 16.63 -17.21 15.21
N ILE A 297 15.48 -16.79 15.72
CA ILE A 297 14.81 -17.45 16.83
C ILE A 297 13.70 -18.34 16.25
N VAL A 298 13.70 -19.62 16.67
CA VAL A 298 12.71 -20.60 16.24
C VAL A 298 11.90 -21.12 17.43
N GLY A 299 10.63 -21.40 17.17
CA GLY A 299 9.70 -21.93 18.16
C GLY A 299 8.66 -22.84 17.52
N ASP A 300 7.63 -23.17 18.26
CA ASP A 300 6.49 -23.92 17.74
C ASP A 300 5.36 -23.00 17.21
N ALA A 301 4.20 -23.57 16.93
CA ALA A 301 3.09 -22.80 16.35
C ALA A 301 2.49 -21.78 17.32
N ASP A 302 2.56 -22.05 18.61
CA ASP A 302 1.95 -21.22 19.66
C ASP A 302 2.82 -19.98 19.93
N ASP A 303 4.14 -20.09 19.75
CA ASP A 303 5.07 -18.98 19.86
C ASP A 303 4.87 -17.87 18.78
N LEU A 304 4.12 -18.19 17.71
CA LEU A 304 3.74 -17.25 16.67
C LEU A 304 2.48 -16.42 16.98
N ILE A 305 1.78 -16.76 18.04
CA ILE A 305 0.51 -16.13 18.41
C ILE A 305 0.75 -14.75 19.03
N VAL A 306 0.03 -13.76 18.54
CA VAL A 306 0.17 -12.35 18.91
C VAL A 306 -1.19 -11.76 19.17
N ASP A 307 -1.37 -11.18 20.35
CA ASP A 307 -2.58 -10.49 20.81
C ASP A 307 -2.44 -8.97 20.80
N GLU A 308 -1.20 -8.43 20.80
CA GLU A 308 -0.93 -7.00 20.73
C GLU A 308 0.34 -6.70 19.95
N PHE A 309 0.31 -5.61 19.16
CA PHE A 309 1.47 -5.08 18.45
C PHE A 309 1.31 -3.59 18.19
N GLU A 310 2.42 -2.93 17.84
CA GLU A 310 2.41 -1.52 17.45
C GLU A 310 2.70 -1.35 15.96
N ILE A 311 2.21 -0.25 15.42
CA ILE A 311 2.50 0.22 14.07
C ILE A 311 3.07 1.62 14.12
N ASP A 312 3.99 1.92 13.20
CA ASP A 312 4.60 3.24 13.03
C ASP A 312 4.24 3.88 11.69
N ARG A 313 4.64 5.14 11.50
CA ARG A 313 4.42 5.90 10.26
C ARG A 313 2.97 5.80 9.78
N VAL A 314 2.04 5.92 10.73
CA VAL A 314 0.61 5.75 10.45
C VAL A 314 0.10 6.89 9.57
N ASN A 315 -0.42 6.53 8.40
CA ASN A 315 -1.15 7.43 7.52
C ASN A 315 -2.64 7.34 7.84
N TRP A 316 -3.15 8.31 8.57
CA TRP A 316 -4.59 8.43 8.83
C TRP A 316 -5.30 9.10 7.66
N HIS A 317 -6.51 8.66 7.33
CA HIS A 317 -7.37 9.24 6.30
C HIS A 317 -8.44 10.14 6.94
N PRO A 318 -8.21 11.46 7.12
CA PRO A 318 -9.11 12.33 7.89
C PRO A 318 -10.55 12.37 7.37
N ALA A 319 -10.72 12.30 6.04
CA ALA A 319 -12.05 12.26 5.42
C ALA A 319 -12.87 11.02 5.79
N ALA A 320 -12.19 9.89 5.99
CA ALA A 320 -12.83 8.64 6.42
C ALA A 320 -13.31 8.72 7.87
N TRP A 321 -12.61 9.48 8.73
CA TRP A 321 -12.99 9.70 10.14
C TRP A 321 -14.25 10.54 10.28
N ASN A 322 -14.44 11.55 9.44
CA ASN A 322 -15.69 12.33 9.42
C ASN A 322 -16.88 11.45 9.04
N ALA A 323 -16.69 10.55 8.08
CA ALA A 323 -17.69 9.58 7.69
C ALA A 323 -17.99 8.54 8.81
N TYR A 324 -16.95 8.14 9.55
CA TYR A 324 -17.08 7.25 10.71
C TYR A 324 -17.85 7.91 11.87
N ALA A 325 -17.50 9.14 12.21
CA ALA A 325 -18.16 9.91 13.28
C ALA A 325 -19.64 10.24 12.98
N ALA A 326 -20.03 10.25 11.70
CA ALA A 326 -21.39 10.51 11.24
C ALA A 326 -22.23 9.24 11.04
N SER A 327 -21.63 8.05 11.15
CA SER A 327 -22.39 6.78 11.11
C SER A 327 -23.23 6.67 12.38
N PRO A 328 -24.54 6.36 12.28
CA PRO A 328 -25.38 6.15 13.45
C PRO A 328 -24.97 4.83 14.11
N LEU A 329 -23.99 4.88 14.99
CA LEU A 329 -23.83 3.86 16.02
C LEU A 329 -24.95 4.09 17.04
N ASP A 330 -25.58 2.99 17.48
CA ASP A 330 -26.65 3.00 18.48
C ASP A 330 -26.34 3.99 19.61
N GLU A 331 -27.28 4.88 19.93
CA GLU A 331 -27.15 5.93 20.96
C GLU A 331 -26.92 5.37 22.38
N GLY A 332 -26.71 4.05 22.55
CA GLY A 332 -26.56 3.35 23.83
C GLY A 332 -25.12 3.31 24.42
N GLU A 333 -24.08 3.59 23.67
CA GLU A 333 -22.68 3.38 24.11
C GLU A 333 -21.75 4.61 24.05
N ARG A 334 -22.26 5.81 24.14
CA ARG A 334 -21.42 6.99 24.27
C ARG A 334 -21.05 7.25 25.73
N THR A 335 -19.95 6.72 26.20
CA THR A 335 -19.32 7.17 27.45
C THR A 335 -18.72 8.54 27.25
N GLU A 336 -19.23 9.54 27.97
CA GLU A 336 -18.70 10.90 28.06
C GLU A 336 -17.24 10.88 28.53
N VAL A 337 -16.33 11.40 27.72
CA VAL A 337 -14.98 11.75 28.16
C VAL A 337 -14.87 13.27 28.19
N ARG A 338 -14.93 13.82 29.42
CA ARG A 338 -14.67 15.24 29.70
C ARG A 338 -13.20 15.57 29.44
N GLY A 339 -12.96 16.69 28.77
CA GLY A 339 -11.63 17.18 28.41
C GLY A 339 -10.77 17.59 29.62
N VAL A 340 -9.49 17.27 29.54
CA VAL A 340 -8.42 17.83 30.36
C VAL A 340 -7.52 18.66 29.45
N ALA A 341 -7.33 19.92 29.81
CA ALA A 341 -6.41 20.84 29.15
C ALA A 341 -4.96 20.49 29.51
N LEU A 342 -4.05 20.50 28.55
CA LEU A 342 -2.63 20.41 28.75
C LEU A 342 -1.91 21.59 28.08
N GLU A 343 -0.93 22.10 28.78
CA GLU A 343 -0.10 23.28 28.49
C GLU A 343 0.90 23.04 27.35
N ASP A 344 1.30 24.14 26.72
CA ASP A 344 2.25 24.20 25.60
C ASP A 344 3.67 23.82 26.02
N ASP A 345 4.30 22.87 25.35
CA ASP A 345 5.76 22.66 25.36
C ASP A 345 6.35 22.90 23.97
N LYS A 346 7.28 23.87 23.94
CA LYS A 346 8.02 24.28 22.74
C LYS A 346 9.41 23.68 22.82
N SER A 347 9.65 22.54 22.16
CA SER A 347 11.00 22.16 21.70
C SER A 347 10.99 20.86 20.88
N ILE A 348 11.01 20.92 19.57
CA ILE A 348 11.42 19.78 18.73
C ILE A 348 12.17 20.32 17.51
N GLU A 349 13.45 19.96 17.42
CA GLU A 349 14.32 20.21 16.26
C GLU A 349 13.93 19.34 15.05
N PRO A 350 14.19 19.81 13.80
CA PRO A 350 13.81 19.08 12.59
C PRO A 350 14.79 17.95 12.25
N SER A 351 14.24 16.83 11.75
CA SER A 351 14.94 15.65 11.24
C SER A 351 15.92 15.97 10.09
N PRO A 352 17.09 15.30 9.99
CA PRO A 352 18.17 15.63 9.06
C PRO A 352 18.04 15.07 7.63
N PHE A 353 16.87 14.63 7.17
CA PHE A 353 16.70 14.21 5.78
C PHE A 353 15.84 15.19 5.00
N PRO A 354 16.42 15.88 3.97
CA PRO A 354 15.66 16.78 3.12
C PRO A 354 14.74 15.99 2.21
N LEU A 355 13.42 16.15 2.38
CA LEU A 355 12.44 15.74 1.40
C LEU A 355 12.48 16.75 0.23
N PRO A 356 12.70 16.32 -1.01
CA PRO A 356 12.65 17.24 -2.15
C PRO A 356 11.20 17.46 -2.56
N TRP A 357 10.48 18.33 -1.86
CA TRP A 357 9.29 19.01 -2.40
C TRP A 357 8.72 20.06 -1.44
N GLU A 358 9.10 21.32 -1.65
CA GLU A 358 8.39 22.49 -1.14
C GLU A 358 7.65 23.18 -2.28
N GLY A 359 6.37 22.87 -2.46
CA GLY A 359 5.41 23.67 -3.19
C GLY A 359 4.78 24.69 -2.25
N ARG A 360 5.03 25.97 -2.47
CA ARG A 360 4.44 27.08 -1.72
C ARG A 360 2.92 27.07 -1.86
N GLY A 361 2.18 27.02 -0.74
CA GLY A 361 0.79 27.40 -0.69
C GLY A 361 -0.21 26.47 -0.01
N GLU A 362 0.21 25.49 0.80
CA GLU A 362 -0.75 24.74 1.64
C GLU A 362 -0.89 25.42 3.01
N GLN A 363 -2.11 25.91 3.32
CA GLN A 363 -2.45 26.29 4.68
C GLN A 363 -2.28 25.06 5.58
N ARG A 364 -1.40 25.14 6.58
CA ARG A 364 -1.22 24.11 7.60
C ARG A 364 -2.54 23.95 8.36
N LEU A 365 -3.21 22.83 8.12
CA LEU A 365 -4.23 22.33 9.06
C LEU A 365 -3.54 22.14 10.40
N THR A 366 -4.11 22.71 11.45
CA THR A 366 -3.52 22.70 12.79
C THR A 366 -3.42 21.25 13.31
N HIS A 367 -2.41 20.95 14.13
CA HIS A 367 -2.11 19.62 14.68
C HIS A 367 -3.29 18.94 15.41
N ARG A 368 -4.31 19.69 15.81
CA ARG A 368 -5.51 19.19 16.51
C ARG A 368 -6.43 18.32 15.68
N GLU A 369 -6.38 18.40 14.34
CA GLU A 369 -7.29 17.68 13.44
C GLU A 369 -6.72 16.34 12.93
N ARG A 370 -5.52 15.93 13.35
CA ARG A 370 -4.76 14.85 12.72
C ARG A 370 -4.72 13.52 13.47
N ASN A 371 -5.20 13.46 14.73
CA ASN A 371 -5.03 12.25 15.52
C ASN A 371 -6.23 12.03 16.46
N PRO A 372 -7.04 10.98 16.28
CA PRO A 372 -8.05 10.60 17.25
C PRO A 372 -7.34 10.21 18.57
N ARG A 373 -7.59 10.95 19.64
CA ARG A 373 -6.95 10.75 20.96
C ARG A 373 -7.56 9.61 21.80
N SER A 374 -8.40 8.76 21.20
CA SER A 374 -9.13 7.69 21.89
C SER A 374 -8.90 6.35 21.24
N ALA A 375 -9.05 5.28 22.01
CA ALA A 375 -9.15 3.94 21.49
C ALA A 375 -10.52 3.75 20.80
N PHE A 376 -10.53 2.98 19.72
CA PHE A 376 -11.73 2.66 18.95
C PHE A 376 -11.64 1.24 18.39
N GLU A 377 -12.79 0.64 18.08
CA GLU A 377 -12.87 -0.67 17.46
C GLU A 377 -12.85 -0.55 15.92
N ALA A 378 -12.10 -1.43 15.25
CA ALA A 378 -11.99 -1.45 13.80
C ALA A 378 -11.59 -2.85 13.29
N THR A 379 -11.80 -3.11 12.01
CA THR A 379 -11.23 -4.30 11.35
C THR A 379 -9.79 -4.02 10.92
N VAL A 380 -8.84 -4.88 11.30
CA VAL A 380 -7.43 -4.73 10.94
C VAL A 380 -6.97 -5.90 10.06
N LYS A 381 -6.31 -5.58 8.93
CA LYS A 381 -5.63 -6.55 8.07
C LYS A 381 -4.12 -6.42 8.27
N ILE A 382 -3.48 -7.49 8.72
CA ILE A 382 -2.03 -7.54 9.00
C ILE A 382 -1.17 -8.01 7.82
N ARG A 383 -1.79 -8.35 6.70
CA ARG A 383 -1.19 -8.69 5.39
C ARG A 383 -2.27 -8.69 4.32
N TYR A 384 -1.88 -8.64 3.05
CA TYR A 384 -2.83 -8.56 1.93
C TYR A 384 -3.87 -9.69 1.93
N SER A 385 -3.43 -10.94 2.09
CA SER A 385 -4.31 -12.13 2.09
C SER A 385 -5.10 -12.32 3.38
N HIS A 386 -4.88 -11.50 4.42
CA HIS A 386 -5.61 -11.60 5.68
C HIS A 386 -7.07 -11.19 5.50
N PRO A 387 -8.04 -11.95 6.03
CA PRO A 387 -9.46 -11.60 5.90
C PRO A 387 -9.81 -10.28 6.61
N GLY A 388 -9.08 -9.93 7.64
CA GLY A 388 -9.36 -8.89 8.62
C GLY A 388 -9.85 -9.51 9.93
N THR A 389 -9.49 -8.91 11.05
CA THR A 389 -9.95 -9.26 12.40
C THR A 389 -10.36 -8.00 13.13
N ILE A 390 -11.34 -8.10 14.02
CA ILE A 390 -11.71 -6.99 14.90
C ILE A 390 -10.57 -6.73 15.87
N ALA A 391 -10.27 -5.47 16.10
CA ALA A 391 -9.19 -5.02 16.96
C ALA A 391 -9.56 -3.71 17.65
N THR A 392 -9.02 -3.50 18.85
CA THR A 392 -9.01 -2.18 19.49
C THR A 392 -7.76 -1.44 19.03
N VAL A 393 -7.95 -0.30 18.41
CA VAL A 393 -6.89 0.59 17.91
C VAL A 393 -6.73 1.76 18.86
N THR A 394 -5.57 1.91 19.47
CA THR A 394 -5.24 3.05 20.33
C THR A 394 -4.23 3.94 19.62
N CYS A 395 -4.60 5.19 19.36
CA CYS A 395 -3.70 6.15 18.76
C CYS A 395 -2.64 6.60 19.78
N LEU A 396 -1.38 6.57 19.36
CA LEU A 396 -0.23 7.01 20.12
C LEU A 396 0.38 8.26 19.49
N GLU A 397 1.33 8.87 20.19
CA GLU A 397 2.11 10.00 19.65
C GLU A 397 3.02 9.57 18.50
N ASN A 398 3.58 10.54 17.78
CA ASN A 398 4.58 10.34 16.73
C ASN A 398 4.13 9.40 15.59
N GLN A 399 2.86 9.51 15.15
CA GLN A 399 2.29 8.67 14.08
C GLN A 399 2.41 7.17 14.38
N ARG A 400 2.22 6.77 15.63
CA ARG A 400 2.14 5.38 16.06
C ARG A 400 0.72 5.02 16.47
N ALA A 401 0.40 3.73 16.44
CA ALA A 401 -0.81 3.20 17.05
C ALA A 401 -0.54 1.82 17.64
N ARG A 402 -1.27 1.48 18.69
CA ARG A 402 -1.27 0.15 19.30
C ARG A 402 -2.52 -0.58 18.88
N ILE A 403 -2.35 -1.83 18.48
CA ILE A 403 -3.39 -2.71 17.99
C ILE A 403 -3.51 -3.86 18.97
N HIS A 404 -4.63 -3.95 19.68
CA HIS A 404 -4.98 -5.09 20.53
C HIS A 404 -5.98 -5.99 19.81
N LEU A 405 -5.69 -7.28 19.77
CA LEU A 405 -6.45 -8.32 19.06
C LEU A 405 -7.18 -9.22 20.08
N PRO A 406 -8.48 -9.04 20.30
CA PRO A 406 -9.25 -9.95 21.16
C PRO A 406 -9.16 -11.43 20.73
N GLU A 407 -9.05 -11.64 19.41
CA GLU A 407 -8.70 -12.94 18.82
C GLU A 407 -7.25 -12.91 18.37
N PRO A 408 -6.30 -13.50 19.13
CA PRO A 408 -4.88 -13.47 18.78
C PRO A 408 -4.60 -14.00 17.38
N GLN A 409 -3.69 -13.34 16.66
CA GLN A 409 -3.37 -13.68 15.29
C GLN A 409 -1.97 -14.29 15.16
N ARG A 410 -1.83 -15.20 14.20
CA ARG A 410 -0.57 -15.88 13.95
C ARG A 410 0.30 -15.08 12.99
N ALA A 411 1.61 -15.03 13.30
CA ALA A 411 2.64 -14.46 12.45
C ALA A 411 2.36 -13.01 12.06
N VAL A 412 2.14 -12.15 13.05
CA VAL A 412 2.19 -10.69 12.89
C VAL A 412 3.62 -10.32 12.60
N THR A 413 3.89 -9.86 11.37
CA THR A 413 5.25 -9.79 10.83
C THR A 413 5.72 -8.36 10.71
N PRO A 414 6.82 -7.96 11.38
CA PRO A 414 7.42 -6.64 11.25
C PRO A 414 7.78 -6.28 9.80
N GLY A 415 7.53 -5.03 9.42
CA GLY A 415 7.74 -4.54 8.06
C GLY A 415 6.56 -4.77 7.11
N GLN A 416 5.60 -5.65 7.46
CA GLN A 416 4.32 -5.71 6.77
C GLN A 416 3.42 -4.52 7.18
N ALA A 417 2.47 -4.17 6.33
CA ALA A 417 1.48 -3.17 6.68
C ALA A 417 0.36 -3.76 7.55
N ALA A 418 -0.12 -2.99 8.52
CA ALA A 418 -1.43 -3.19 9.12
C ALA A 418 -2.36 -2.08 8.64
N VAL A 419 -3.45 -2.46 7.97
CA VAL A 419 -4.41 -1.53 7.40
C VAL A 419 -5.73 -1.62 8.15
N ILE A 420 -6.25 -0.47 8.55
CA ILE A 420 -7.38 -0.30 9.46
C ILE A 420 -8.60 0.09 8.65
N TYR A 421 -9.70 -0.63 8.86
CA TYR A 421 -10.94 -0.46 8.12
C TYR A 421 -12.13 -0.27 9.06
N ASN A 422 -13.05 0.57 8.64
CA ASN A 422 -14.43 0.54 9.11
C ASN A 422 -15.29 0.02 7.95
N ASP A 423 -15.81 -1.19 8.07
CA ASP A 423 -16.48 -1.92 6.99
C ASP A 423 -15.62 -1.98 5.71
N ASP A 424 -15.95 -1.18 4.71
CA ASP A 424 -15.23 -1.08 3.44
C ASP A 424 -14.33 0.17 3.35
N VAL A 425 -14.45 1.12 4.28
CA VAL A 425 -13.67 2.37 4.31
C VAL A 425 -12.30 2.13 4.92
N VAL A 426 -11.25 2.58 4.26
CA VAL A 426 -9.89 2.61 4.83
C VAL A 426 -9.77 3.82 5.76
N LEU A 427 -9.62 3.58 7.06
CA LEU A 427 -9.41 4.62 8.07
C LEU A 427 -7.95 5.08 8.12
N GLY A 428 -7.04 4.20 7.76
CA GLY A 428 -5.61 4.43 7.75
C GLY A 428 -4.82 3.14 7.81
N GLY A 429 -3.55 3.24 8.15
CA GLY A 429 -2.66 2.10 8.34
C GLY A 429 -1.22 2.54 8.57
N GLY A 430 -0.40 1.60 8.97
CA GLY A 430 1.02 1.82 9.26
C GLY A 430 1.82 0.54 9.10
N TRP A 431 3.09 0.61 9.45
CA TRP A 431 4.00 -0.53 9.34
C TRP A 431 4.13 -1.22 10.69
N ILE A 432 4.00 -2.54 10.71
CA ILE A 432 4.11 -3.36 11.92
C ILE A 432 5.54 -3.22 12.46
N CYS A 433 5.64 -2.78 13.71
CA CYS A 433 6.90 -2.65 14.42
C CYS A 433 7.42 -4.02 14.87
N ARG A 434 8.73 -4.11 15.07
CA ARG A 434 9.30 -5.24 15.78
C ARG A 434 8.84 -5.19 17.24
N ARG A 435 8.52 -6.35 17.81
CA ARG A 435 8.28 -6.46 19.26
C ARG A 435 9.57 -6.14 20.00
N GLU A 436 9.45 -5.41 21.07
CA GLU A 436 10.51 -5.36 22.08
C GLU A 436 10.53 -6.74 22.75
N THR A 437 11.29 -7.69 22.19
CA THR A 437 11.51 -8.97 22.84
C THR A 437 12.21 -8.66 24.15
N PRO A 438 11.73 -9.16 25.32
CA PRO A 438 12.51 -9.07 26.52
C PRO A 438 13.88 -9.65 26.22
N VAL A 439 14.94 -8.87 26.42
CA VAL A 439 16.31 -9.40 26.40
C VAL A 439 16.28 -10.58 27.33
N LEU A 440 16.40 -11.79 26.79
CA LEU A 440 16.52 -12.98 27.61
C LEU A 440 17.70 -12.70 28.53
N ALA A 441 17.43 -12.46 29.80
CA ALA A 441 18.47 -12.34 30.80
C ALA A 441 19.22 -13.67 30.83
N TYR A 442 20.42 -13.65 30.30
CA TYR A 442 21.36 -14.76 30.41
C TYR A 442 21.93 -14.81 31.82
#